data_6eb592a041df96069d76db1c74e86bd2
#
_entry.id   6eb592a041df96069d76db1c74e86bd2
#
_cell.length_a   1.000
_cell.length_b   1.000
_cell.length_c   1.000
_cell.angle_alpha   90.00
_cell.angle_beta   90.00
_cell.angle_gamma   90.00
#
_symmetry.space_group_name_H-M   'P 1'
#
loop_
_entity.id
_entity.type
_entity.pdbx_description
1 polymer ?
#
loop_
_entity_poly.entity_id
_entity_poly.type
_entity_poly.pdbx_seq_one_letter_code
_entity_poly.pdbx_strand_id
1 'polypeptide(L)'
;TNHRFNLSDEFLIKDNHIASSNIKSLVSLAIKNKKGRKITVEVDNLKQLNEIVGLKFNTVLFDNMSLKNLRTGVKIAKRYYETEASGNINLKTVKGVAKTGVNRISVGSITHSAAAIDFKLEI
;
A
#
# COMPACT_ATOMS: atom_id res chain seq x y z
N THR A 1 7.11 -11.51 -21.26
CA THR A 1 7.91 -12.40 -20.46
C THR A 1 8.40 -11.73 -19.21
N ASN A 2 8.88 -10.53 -19.33
CA ASN A 2 9.43 -9.88 -18.15
C ASN A 2 8.40 -9.51 -17.14
N HIS A 3 7.19 -9.30 -17.59
CA HIS A 3 6.16 -8.92 -16.65
C HIS A 3 5.89 -10.02 -15.67
N ARG A 4 6.04 -11.23 -16.08
CA ARG A 4 5.77 -12.33 -15.20
C ARG A 4 6.71 -12.37 -14.03
N PHE A 5 7.92 -11.94 -14.24
CA PHE A 5 8.87 -11.92 -13.15
C PHE A 5 8.42 -10.98 -12.08
N ASN A 6 7.91 -9.83 -12.48
CA ASN A 6 7.44 -8.88 -11.49
C ASN A 6 6.32 -9.44 -10.66
N LEU A 7 5.42 -10.15 -11.30
CA LEU A 7 4.30 -10.72 -10.57
C LEU A 7 4.75 -11.81 -9.64
N SER A 8 5.73 -12.61 -10.07
CA SER A 8 6.16 -13.71 -9.23
C SER A 8 7.10 -13.25 -8.14
N ASP A 9 7.61 -12.02 -8.22
CA ASP A 9 8.55 -11.54 -7.23
C ASP A 9 7.89 -10.78 -6.09
N GLU A 10 6.58 -10.72 -6.08
CA GLU A 10 5.86 -9.99 -5.05
C GLU A 10 4.78 -10.83 -4.42
N PHE A 11 4.63 -10.70 -3.12
CA PHE A 11 3.48 -11.25 -2.42
C PHE A 11 2.56 -10.10 -2.08
N LEU A 12 1.28 -10.27 -2.34
CA LEU A 12 0.29 -9.30 -1.92
C LEU A 12 -0.59 -9.96 -0.86
N ILE A 13 -0.60 -9.40 0.33
CA ILE A 13 -1.38 -9.93 1.43
C ILE A 13 -2.55 -9.01 1.70
N LYS A 14 -3.74 -9.55 1.59
CA LYS A 14 -4.96 -8.80 1.82
C LYS A 14 -5.61 -9.26 3.09
N ASP A 15 -5.99 -8.31 3.92
CA ASP A 15 -6.59 -8.63 5.19
C ASP A 15 -8.08 -8.90 5.10
N ASN A 16 -8.73 -8.44 4.04
CA ASN A 16 -10.17 -8.50 3.98
C ASN A 16 -10.75 -9.91 3.91
N HIS A 17 -9.92 -10.90 3.68
CA HIS A 17 -10.44 -12.25 3.60
C HIS A 17 -10.34 -12.98 4.91
N ILE A 18 -9.76 -12.39 5.90
CA ILE A 18 -9.45 -13.12 7.09
C ILE A 18 -10.18 -12.55 8.23
N ALA A 19 -11.27 -13.16 8.45
CA ALA A 19 -12.14 -12.65 9.44
C ALA A 19 -11.48 -12.43 10.76
N SER A 20 -10.72 -13.28 11.21
CA SER A 20 -10.24 -13.09 12.50
C SER A 20 -8.85 -12.83 12.57
N SER A 21 -8.37 -12.49 11.67
CA SER A 21 -7.31 -12.53 11.55
C SER A 21 -6.31 -12.22 12.15
N ASN A 22 -5.61 -12.56 11.85
CA ASN A 22 -4.39 -12.59 12.15
C ASN A 22 -3.56 -12.16 11.01
N ILE A 23 -3.74 -10.94 10.56
CA ILE A 23 -2.92 -10.40 9.52
C ILE A 23 -1.45 -10.43 9.95
N LYS A 24 -1.21 -10.23 11.24
CA LYS A 24 0.16 -10.29 11.73
C LYS A 24 0.78 -11.68 11.51
N SER A 25 0.03 -12.72 11.75
CA SER A 25 0.52 -14.07 11.55
C SER A 25 0.77 -14.35 10.08
N LEU A 26 -0.11 -13.90 9.21
CA LEU A 26 0.05 -14.08 7.79
C LEU A 26 1.28 -13.36 7.26
N VAL A 27 1.48 -12.14 7.70
CA VAL A 27 2.63 -11.37 7.26
C VAL A 27 3.90 -12.02 7.77
N SER A 28 3.89 -12.48 9.01
CA SER A 28 5.07 -13.15 9.57
C SER A 28 5.41 -14.42 8.78
N LEU A 29 4.38 -15.17 8.38
CA LEU A 29 4.59 -16.36 7.61
C LEU A 29 5.15 -16.03 6.23
N ALA A 30 4.63 -14.97 5.61
CA ALA A 30 5.13 -14.55 4.30
C ALA A 30 6.58 -14.10 4.40
N ILE A 31 6.95 -13.39 5.45
CA ILE A 31 8.32 -12.96 5.64
C ILE A 31 9.26 -14.16 5.71
N LYS A 32 8.84 -15.20 6.40
CA LYS A 32 9.64 -16.40 6.49
C LYS A 32 9.87 -17.06 5.14
N ASN A 33 8.88 -16.99 4.27
CA ASN A 33 8.91 -17.70 3.00
C ASN A 33 9.17 -16.84 1.78
N LYS A 34 9.54 -15.59 1.99
CA LYS A 34 9.62 -14.67 0.85
C LYS A 34 10.75 -14.97 -0.12
N LYS A 35 11.83 -15.52 0.35
CA LYS A 35 12.97 -15.90 -0.51
C LYS A 35 13.39 -14.76 -1.44
N GLY A 36 13.54 -13.58 -0.88
CA GLY A 36 13.96 -12.43 -1.67
C GLY A 36 12.85 -11.69 -2.37
N ARG A 37 11.60 -12.15 -2.27
CA ARG A 37 10.49 -11.47 -2.91
C ARG A 37 10.03 -10.29 -2.06
N LYS A 38 9.45 -9.33 -2.73
CA LYS A 38 8.88 -8.19 -2.04
C LYS A 38 7.51 -8.55 -1.50
N ILE A 39 7.19 -7.99 -0.35
CA ILE A 39 5.89 -8.22 0.27
C ILE A 39 5.16 -6.90 0.37
N THR A 40 3.94 -6.86 -0.15
CA THR A 40 3.05 -5.72 -0.03
C THR A 40 1.87 -6.17 0.81
N VAL A 41 1.55 -5.41 1.85
CA VAL A 41 0.44 -5.72 2.72
C VAL A 41 -0.64 -4.67 2.52
N GLU A 42 -1.84 -5.13 2.20
CA GLU A 42 -2.97 -4.24 1.98
C GLU A 42 -3.75 -4.07 3.27
N VAL A 43 -4.03 -2.82 3.63
CA VAL A 43 -4.81 -2.51 4.82
C VAL A 43 -5.97 -1.59 4.45
N ASP A 44 -7.08 -1.76 5.14
CA ASP A 44 -8.27 -0.95 4.92
C ASP A 44 -8.49 0.08 6.00
N ASN A 45 -7.81 -0.05 7.11
CA ASN A 45 -7.99 0.87 8.23
C ASN A 45 -6.73 0.93 9.08
N LEU A 46 -6.75 1.87 10.02
CA LEU A 46 -5.56 2.11 10.84
C LEU A 46 -5.31 0.99 11.85
N LYS A 47 -6.35 0.31 12.26
CA LYS A 47 -6.18 -0.80 13.19
C LYS A 47 -5.33 -1.91 12.57
N GLN A 48 -5.63 -2.25 11.32
CA GLN A 48 -4.86 -3.25 10.61
C GLN A 48 -3.42 -2.80 10.44
N LEU A 49 -3.21 -1.53 10.15
CA LEU A 49 -1.86 -1.00 10.00
C LEU A 49 -1.09 -1.16 11.31
N ASN A 50 -1.70 -0.82 12.42
CA ASN A 50 -1.02 -0.90 13.70
C ASN A 50 -0.63 -2.34 14.04
N GLU A 51 -1.36 -3.31 13.55
CA GLU A 51 -1.04 -4.70 13.83
C GLU A 51 0.18 -5.18 13.08
N ILE A 52 0.52 -4.56 11.98
CA ILE A 52 1.64 -5.01 11.17
C ILE A 52 2.88 -4.13 11.26
N VAL A 53 2.75 -2.96 11.86
CA VAL A 53 3.89 -2.08 12.02
C VAL A 53 4.93 -2.77 12.91
N GLY A 54 6.17 -2.74 12.45
CA GLY A 54 7.25 -3.43 13.17
C GLY A 54 7.68 -4.71 12.49
N LEU A 55 6.85 -5.27 11.65
CA LEU A 55 7.26 -6.44 10.87
C LEU A 55 8.08 -5.99 9.68
N LYS A 56 8.93 -6.85 9.18
CA LYS A 56 9.84 -6.48 8.10
C LYS A 56 9.30 -6.90 6.74
N PHE A 57 8.59 -6.01 6.12
CA PHE A 57 8.12 -6.21 4.75
C PHE A 57 8.35 -4.91 3.98
N ASN A 58 7.92 -4.86 2.73
CA ASN A 58 8.36 -3.79 1.84
C ASN A 58 7.39 -2.62 1.70
N THR A 59 6.13 -2.90 1.47
CA THR A 59 5.17 -1.88 1.08
C THR A 59 3.85 -2.04 1.80
N VAL A 60 3.26 -0.93 2.22
CA VAL A 60 1.89 -0.92 2.73
C VAL A 60 1.00 -0.33 1.65
N LEU A 61 -0.04 -1.05 1.28
CA LEU A 61 -1.02 -0.58 0.33
C LEU A 61 -2.28 -0.19 1.08
N PHE A 62 -2.60 1.09 1.03
CA PHE A 62 -3.81 1.60 1.68
C PHE A 62 -4.94 1.56 0.67
N ASP A 63 -5.96 0.78 0.96
CA ASP A 63 -7.05 0.58 0.02
C ASP A 63 -8.31 1.25 0.50
N ASN A 64 -8.81 2.16 -0.31
CA ASN A 64 -10.13 2.77 -0.08
C ASN A 64 -10.27 3.47 1.26
N MET A 65 -9.25 4.19 1.67
CA MET A 65 -9.26 4.90 2.94
C MET A 65 -9.59 6.37 2.72
N SER A 66 -10.19 7.00 3.71
CA SER A 66 -10.46 8.43 3.65
C SER A 66 -9.14 9.19 3.65
N LEU A 67 -9.16 10.42 3.17
CA LEU A 67 -7.94 11.23 3.15
C LEU A 67 -7.37 11.42 4.54
N LYS A 68 -8.23 11.60 5.51
CA LYS A 68 -7.79 11.80 6.89
C LYS A 68 -7.04 10.58 7.39
N ASN A 69 -7.62 9.41 7.21
CA ASN A 69 -7.00 8.18 7.67
C ASN A 69 -5.76 7.82 6.86
N LEU A 70 -5.83 8.10 5.57
CA LEU A 70 -4.67 7.85 4.71
C LEU A 70 -3.49 8.69 5.15
N ARG A 71 -3.72 9.96 5.46
CA ARG A 71 -2.64 10.85 5.92
C ARG A 71 -2.01 10.32 7.18
N THR A 72 -2.84 9.90 8.13
CA THR A 72 -2.34 9.34 9.38
C THR A 72 -1.57 8.05 9.12
N GLY A 73 -2.13 7.17 8.30
CA GLY A 73 -1.48 5.89 8.00
C GLY A 73 -0.15 6.06 7.30
N VAL A 74 -0.08 6.98 6.36
CA VAL A 74 1.17 7.24 5.65
C VAL A 74 2.23 7.76 6.62
N LYS A 75 1.84 8.63 7.52
CA LYS A 75 2.78 9.14 8.51
C LYS A 75 3.38 8.03 9.35
N ILE A 76 2.57 7.07 9.72
CA ILE A 76 3.03 5.95 10.52
C ILE A 76 3.91 5.02 9.69
N ALA A 77 3.45 4.70 8.50
CA ALA A 77 4.09 3.67 7.68
C ALA A 77 5.37 4.12 6.98
N LYS A 78 5.44 5.38 6.60
CA LYS A 78 6.56 5.81 5.76
C LYS A 78 7.90 5.71 6.44
N ARG A 79 7.93 5.58 7.74
CA ARG A 79 9.18 5.41 8.45
C ARG A 79 9.82 4.06 8.20
N TYR A 80 8.99 3.08 7.85
CA TYR A 80 9.46 1.70 7.73
C TYR A 80 9.22 1.10 6.36
N TYR A 81 8.26 1.61 5.62
CA TYR A 81 7.81 0.98 4.38
C TYR A 81 7.60 1.99 3.28
N GLU A 82 7.56 1.50 2.06
CA GLU A 82 7.03 2.30 0.97
C GLU A 82 5.51 2.29 1.12
N THR A 83 4.87 3.32 0.61
CA THR A 83 3.43 3.46 0.76
C THR A 83 2.77 3.62 -0.59
N GLU A 84 1.61 3.01 -0.73
CA GLU A 84 0.84 3.07 -1.96
C GLU A 84 -0.63 3.23 -1.60
N ALA A 85 -1.36 4.03 -2.38
CA ALA A 85 -2.78 4.24 -2.15
C ALA A 85 -3.57 3.75 -3.36
N SER A 86 -4.70 3.13 -3.10
CA SER A 86 -5.58 2.64 -4.15
C SER A 86 -7.03 2.70 -3.70
N GLY A 87 -7.92 2.38 -4.63
CA GLY A 87 -9.35 2.33 -4.33
C GLY A 87 -10.01 3.69 -4.36
N ASN A 88 -11.06 3.84 -5.15
CA ASN A 88 -11.85 5.06 -5.22
C ASN A 88 -11.09 6.37 -5.40
N ILE A 89 -9.95 6.30 -6.08
CA ILE A 89 -9.17 7.48 -6.36
C ILE A 89 -9.50 7.94 -7.78
N ASN A 90 -9.86 9.19 -7.92
CA ASN A 90 -10.20 9.75 -9.21
C ASN A 90 -9.54 11.11 -9.35
N LEU A 91 -9.81 11.78 -10.46
CA LEU A 91 -9.16 13.06 -10.73
C LEU A 91 -9.47 14.13 -9.70
N LYS A 92 -10.60 14.01 -9.03
CA LYS A 92 -10.97 15.00 -8.01
C LYS A 92 -10.20 14.80 -6.72
N THR A 93 -9.87 13.56 -6.39
CA THR A 93 -9.24 13.25 -5.12
C THR A 93 -7.76 12.99 -5.21
N VAL A 94 -7.25 12.70 -6.40
CA VAL A 94 -5.87 12.25 -6.55
C VAL A 94 -4.86 13.28 -6.02
N LYS A 95 -5.14 14.55 -6.17
CA LYS A 95 -4.23 15.57 -5.71
C LYS A 95 -4.09 15.55 -4.19
N GLY A 96 -5.23 15.41 -3.51
CA GLY A 96 -5.21 15.28 -2.05
C GLY A 96 -4.49 14.04 -1.60
N VAL A 97 -4.69 12.94 -2.32
CA VAL A 97 -4.00 11.71 -2.01
C VAL A 97 -2.49 11.88 -2.18
N ALA A 98 -2.06 12.54 -3.26
CA ALA A 98 -0.64 12.77 -3.48
C ALA A 98 -0.02 13.60 -2.36
N LYS A 99 -0.78 14.51 -1.80
CA LYS A 99 -0.28 15.39 -0.74
C LYS A 99 -0.12 14.68 0.59
N THR A 100 -0.62 13.45 0.72
CA THR A 100 -0.46 12.72 1.97
C THR A 100 0.97 12.25 2.19
N GLY A 101 1.79 12.28 1.15
CA GLY A 101 3.15 11.79 1.25
C GLY A 101 3.32 10.36 0.78
N VAL A 102 2.26 9.77 0.25
CA VAL A 102 2.33 8.40 -0.27
C VAL A 102 3.28 8.36 -1.47
N ASN A 103 3.94 7.22 -1.65
CA ASN A 103 4.92 7.08 -2.73
C ASN A 103 4.28 6.80 -4.09
N ARG A 104 3.24 5.99 -4.11
CA ARG A 104 2.58 5.59 -5.35
C ARG A 104 1.08 5.64 -5.20
N ILE A 105 0.41 5.87 -6.31
CA ILE A 105 -1.06 5.94 -6.35
C ILE A 105 -1.55 5.15 -7.54
N SER A 106 -2.54 4.30 -7.30
CA SER A 106 -3.21 3.58 -8.38
C SER A 106 -4.49 4.31 -8.73
N VAL A 107 -4.57 4.78 -9.96
CA VAL A 107 -5.77 5.44 -10.46
C VAL A 107 -6.30 4.56 -11.58
N GLY A 108 -7.49 4.03 -11.38
CA GLY A 108 -8.00 3.02 -12.29
C GLY A 108 -7.12 1.79 -12.18
N SER A 109 -6.60 1.33 -13.29
CA SER A 109 -5.74 0.15 -13.30
C SER A 109 -4.26 0.52 -13.46
N ILE A 110 -3.93 1.79 -13.37
CA ILE A 110 -2.57 2.25 -13.60
C ILE A 110 -1.99 2.81 -12.31
N THR A 111 -0.74 2.44 -12.02
CA THR A 111 -0.06 2.92 -10.83
C THR A 111 0.95 4.00 -11.24
N HIS A 112 0.96 5.10 -10.51
CA HIS A 112 1.85 6.21 -10.75
C HIS A 112 2.61 6.58 -9.49
N SER A 113 3.77 7.22 -9.64
CA SER A 113 4.38 7.84 -8.47
C SER A 113 3.55 9.07 -8.12
N ALA A 114 3.45 9.38 -6.84
CA ALA A 114 2.64 10.51 -6.41
C ALA A 114 3.17 11.82 -6.98
N ALA A 115 4.47 11.96 -7.07
CA ALA A 115 5.07 13.16 -7.60
C ALA A 115 4.72 13.36 -9.07
N ALA A 116 4.70 12.29 -9.84
CA ALA A 116 4.36 12.38 -11.26
C ALA A 116 2.91 12.78 -11.45
N ILE A 117 2.01 12.26 -10.62
CA ILE A 117 0.61 12.62 -10.72
C ILE A 117 0.41 14.09 -10.38
N ASP A 118 1.05 14.55 -9.33
CA ASP A 118 0.91 15.93 -8.93
C ASP A 118 1.40 16.87 -10.04
N PHE A 119 2.49 16.51 -10.66
CA PHE A 119 3.02 17.30 -11.76
C PHE A 119 2.05 17.33 -12.94
N LYS A 120 1.47 16.20 -13.28
CA LYS A 120 0.54 16.13 -14.41
C LYS A 120 -0.71 16.96 -14.17
N LEU A 121 -1.16 17.03 -12.95
CA LEU A 121 -2.38 17.77 -12.67
C LEU A 121 -2.20 19.26 -12.78
N GLU A 122 -0.99 19.73 -12.83
CA GLU A 122 -0.75 21.14 -13.01
C GLU A 122 -0.84 21.57 -14.47
N ILE A 123 -0.89 20.63 -15.33
CA ILE A 123 -1.03 20.94 -16.75
C ILE A 123 -2.50 21.11 -17.11
#